data_0362cbd8b37b75437be6ebec4e945e97
#
_entry.id   0362cbd8b37b75437be6ebec4e945e97
#
_cell.length_a   1.000
_cell.length_b   1.000
_cell.length_c   1.000
_cell.angle_alpha   90.00
_cell.angle_beta   90.00
_cell.angle_gamma   90.00
#
_symmetry.space_group_name_H-M   'P 1'
#
loop_
_entity.id
_entity.type
_entity.pdbx_description
1 polymer ?
#
loop_
_entity_poly.entity_id
_entity_poly.type
_entity_poly.pdbx_seq_one_letter_code
_entity_poly.pdbx_strand_id
1 'polypeptide(L)'
;IKSDKIKLKKGKPKTDINSSLKYISLTNKFYIIPDDSIEVFNQINISKAVSSNLQKPIIKNNHINKLTIKYGTKLKSNNIHISKIIISHLIKLNLEKHVYLTIIEKKIILIIFDKKELIFYNQFDLSNNNYVKYLILLFDEYKLDQKRDKIYYISSDISKKKVLNELRPYFFSIINHEKSIFDIITNECK
;
A
#
# COMPACT_ATOMS: atom_id res chain seq x y z
N ILE A 1 8.73 -30.12 -11.12
CA ILE A 1 8.09 -29.13 -10.23
C ILE A 1 7.42 -28.11 -11.15
N LYS A 2 6.08 -28.18 -11.31
CA LYS A 2 5.32 -27.17 -12.06
C LYS A 2 5.31 -25.90 -11.22
N SER A 3 5.97 -24.85 -11.71
CA SER A 3 5.84 -23.51 -11.13
C SER A 3 4.43 -22.99 -11.47
N ASP A 4 3.54 -22.94 -10.50
CA ASP A 4 2.24 -22.29 -10.67
C ASP A 4 2.47 -20.79 -10.92
N LYS A 5 2.36 -20.41 -12.19
CA LYS A 5 2.47 -19.00 -12.59
C LYS A 5 1.24 -18.25 -12.09
N ILE A 6 1.43 -17.37 -11.11
CA ILE A 6 0.39 -16.45 -10.65
C ILE A 6 0.06 -15.49 -11.79
N LYS A 7 -1.20 -15.48 -12.22
CA LYS A 7 -1.71 -14.52 -13.22
C LYS A 7 -2.48 -13.41 -12.51
N LEU A 8 -1.99 -12.19 -12.64
CA LEU A 8 -2.72 -11.01 -12.18
C LEU A 8 -3.73 -10.60 -13.26
N LYS A 9 -5.00 -10.45 -12.88
CA LYS A 9 -6.07 -9.95 -13.76
C LYS A 9 -6.74 -8.75 -13.11
N LYS A 10 -6.92 -7.68 -13.91
CA LYS A 10 -7.79 -6.56 -13.55
C LYS A 10 -9.24 -6.96 -13.79
N GLY A 11 -10.15 -6.56 -12.91
CA GLY A 11 -11.57 -6.76 -13.15
C GLY A 11 -12.44 -6.69 -11.92
N LYS A 12 -13.74 -6.55 -12.15
CA LYS A 12 -14.73 -6.76 -11.09
C LYS A 12 -14.81 -8.25 -10.78
N PRO A 13 -14.83 -8.65 -9.49
CA PRO A 13 -14.98 -10.04 -9.12
C PRO A 13 -16.31 -10.58 -9.63
N LYS A 14 -16.28 -11.72 -10.30
CA LYS A 14 -17.48 -12.49 -10.61
C LYS A 14 -17.96 -13.17 -9.32
N THR A 15 -19.27 -13.34 -9.19
CA THR A 15 -19.92 -13.94 -8.00
C THR A 15 -19.57 -15.41 -7.80
N ASP A 16 -19.19 -16.12 -8.85
CA ASP A 16 -18.79 -17.53 -8.78
C ASP A 16 -17.29 -17.64 -8.53
N ILE A 17 -16.95 -17.96 -7.29
CA ILE A 17 -15.58 -17.88 -6.81
C ILE A 17 -14.99 -19.28 -6.76
N ASN A 18 -14.06 -19.52 -7.67
CA ASN A 18 -13.07 -20.60 -7.51
C ASN A 18 -12.23 -20.32 -6.26
N SER A 19 -12.15 -21.26 -5.34
CA SER A 19 -11.45 -21.15 -4.06
C SER A 19 -9.95 -20.79 -4.18
N SER A 20 -9.38 -20.92 -5.38
CA SER A 20 -7.99 -20.57 -5.69
C SER A 20 -7.73 -19.09 -5.98
N LEU A 21 -8.77 -18.26 -6.13
CA LEU A 21 -8.59 -16.84 -6.45
C LEU A 21 -8.39 -16.01 -5.17
N LYS A 22 -7.30 -15.26 -5.12
CA LYS A 22 -7.07 -14.22 -4.10
C LYS A 22 -7.38 -12.86 -4.71
N TYR A 23 -8.12 -12.04 -3.97
CA TYR A 23 -8.46 -10.68 -4.38
C TYR A 23 -7.64 -9.67 -3.60
N ILE A 24 -7.15 -8.62 -4.30
CA ILE A 24 -6.41 -7.54 -3.68
C ILE A 24 -7.30 -6.30 -3.65
N SER A 25 -7.53 -5.77 -2.45
CA SER A 25 -8.29 -4.55 -2.24
C SER A 25 -7.38 -3.33 -2.32
N LEU A 26 -7.78 -2.33 -3.11
CA LEU A 26 -7.14 -1.02 -3.24
C LEU A 26 -8.02 0.10 -2.66
N THR A 27 -8.88 -0.22 -1.69
CA THR A 27 -9.75 0.79 -1.08
C THR A 27 -8.93 1.82 -0.28
N ASN A 28 -9.31 3.11 -0.38
CA ASN A 28 -8.76 4.15 0.51
C ASN A 28 -9.43 4.17 1.89
N LYS A 29 -10.43 3.31 2.11
CA LYS A 29 -11.15 3.19 3.38
C LYS A 29 -10.60 2.05 4.20
N PHE A 30 -9.52 2.32 4.90
CA PHE A 30 -8.83 1.38 5.76
C PHE A 30 -8.19 2.13 6.93
N TYR A 31 -7.84 1.39 7.97
CA TYR A 31 -7.02 1.84 9.08
C TYR A 31 -5.92 0.83 9.33
N ILE A 32 -4.74 1.31 9.68
CA ILE A 32 -3.63 0.51 10.18
C ILE A 32 -3.51 0.85 11.66
N ILE A 33 -3.70 -0.14 12.51
CA ILE A 33 -3.82 0.01 13.95
C ILE A 33 -2.73 -0.83 14.60
N PRO A 34 -1.87 -0.25 15.47
CA PRO A 34 -1.00 -1.04 16.33
C PRO A 34 -1.82 -1.99 17.21
N ASP A 35 -1.37 -3.23 17.38
CA ASP A 35 -2.15 -4.25 18.09
C ASP A 35 -2.35 -3.92 19.58
N ASP A 36 -1.42 -3.21 20.20
CA ASP A 36 -1.53 -2.68 21.56
C ASP A 36 -2.58 -1.58 21.74
N SER A 37 -2.97 -0.93 20.65
CA SER A 37 -3.96 0.15 20.62
C SER A 37 -5.34 -0.31 20.14
N ILE A 38 -5.52 -1.58 19.79
CA ILE A 38 -6.73 -2.09 19.12
C ILE A 38 -7.98 -1.94 19.96
N GLU A 39 -7.87 -2.05 21.30
CA GLU A 39 -9.00 -1.90 22.23
C GLU A 39 -9.53 -0.47 22.24
N VAL A 40 -8.64 0.51 22.27
CA VAL A 40 -8.98 1.94 22.20
C VAL A 40 -9.70 2.24 20.89
N PHE A 41 -9.18 1.73 19.78
CA PHE A 41 -9.77 1.92 18.45
C PHE A 41 -11.10 1.18 18.27
N ASN A 42 -11.36 0.09 19.00
CA ASN A 42 -12.66 -0.59 18.95
C ASN A 42 -13.77 0.23 19.63
N GLN A 43 -13.44 1.10 20.57
CA GLN A 43 -14.39 2.06 21.17
C GLN A 43 -14.79 3.16 20.19
N ILE A 44 -13.91 3.53 19.25
CA ILE A 44 -14.20 4.45 18.16
C ILE A 44 -14.88 3.62 17.05
N ASN A 45 -15.98 4.10 16.49
CA ASN A 45 -16.75 3.34 15.48
C ASN A 45 -16.04 3.27 14.11
N ILE A 46 -14.79 2.73 14.10
CA ILE A 46 -13.95 2.57 12.91
C ILE A 46 -14.63 1.71 11.86
N SER A 47 -15.38 0.67 12.30
CA SER A 47 -16.13 -0.19 11.40
C SER A 47 -17.11 0.62 10.56
N LYS A 48 -17.80 1.62 11.15
CA LYS A 48 -18.67 2.53 10.44
C LYS A 48 -17.93 3.42 9.45
N ALA A 49 -16.75 3.91 9.83
CA ALA A 49 -15.93 4.77 8.96
C ALA A 49 -15.40 4.02 7.72
N VAL A 50 -14.89 2.79 7.86
CA VAL A 50 -14.42 1.98 6.72
C VAL A 50 -15.55 1.44 5.86
N SER A 51 -16.77 1.35 6.40
CA SER A 51 -17.94 0.85 5.69
C SER A 51 -18.80 1.94 5.04
N SER A 52 -18.53 3.22 5.36
CA SER A 52 -19.29 4.33 4.79
C SER A 52 -19.30 4.28 3.28
N ASN A 53 -20.45 4.49 2.65
CA ASN A 53 -20.68 4.43 1.20
C ASN A 53 -20.60 3.03 0.56
N LEU A 54 -20.53 1.95 1.35
CA LEU A 54 -20.66 0.59 0.84
C LEU A 54 -22.06 0.05 1.17
N GLN A 55 -22.76 -0.47 0.17
CA GLN A 55 -23.98 -1.23 0.44
C GLN A 55 -23.59 -2.58 1.04
N LYS A 56 -24.08 -2.89 2.27
CA LYS A 56 -23.80 -4.12 3.00
C LYS A 56 -22.29 -4.45 3.06
N PRO A 57 -21.48 -3.58 3.68
CA PRO A 57 -20.04 -3.80 3.76
C PRO A 57 -19.70 -4.99 4.65
N ILE A 58 -18.65 -5.69 4.26
CA ILE A 58 -18.01 -6.71 5.09
C ILE A 58 -16.72 -6.09 5.62
N ILE A 59 -16.53 -6.07 6.93
CA ILE A 59 -15.30 -5.63 7.54
C ILE A 59 -14.32 -6.78 7.57
N LYS A 60 -13.12 -6.56 7.06
CA LYS A 60 -12.01 -7.51 7.05
C LYS A 60 -10.85 -6.98 7.88
N ASN A 61 -10.19 -7.89 8.57
CA ASN A 61 -8.93 -7.61 9.26
C ASN A 61 -7.81 -8.41 8.61
N ASN A 62 -6.68 -7.77 8.38
CA ASN A 62 -5.44 -8.44 8.01
C ASN A 62 -4.39 -8.11 9.07
N HIS A 63 -3.82 -9.14 9.68
CA HIS A 63 -2.75 -8.98 10.67
C HIS A 63 -1.39 -9.11 10.00
N ILE A 64 -0.46 -8.28 10.43
CA ILE A 64 0.93 -8.30 10.00
C ILE A 64 1.82 -7.77 11.11
N ASN A 65 2.73 -8.61 11.60
CA ASN A 65 3.58 -8.26 12.73
C ASN A 65 2.72 -7.76 13.91
N LYS A 66 2.97 -6.56 14.43
CA LYS A 66 2.20 -5.90 15.50
C LYS A 66 1.15 -4.92 14.97
N LEU A 67 0.67 -5.11 13.76
CA LEU A 67 -0.28 -4.22 13.11
C LEU A 67 -1.51 -4.97 12.63
N THR A 68 -2.68 -4.38 12.85
CA THR A 68 -3.94 -4.82 12.28
C THR A 68 -4.43 -3.83 11.23
N ILE A 69 -4.63 -4.30 10.00
CA ILE A 69 -5.21 -3.53 8.91
C ILE A 69 -6.69 -3.83 8.82
N LYS A 70 -7.53 -2.85 9.13
CA LYS A 70 -8.99 -2.96 9.11
C LYS A 70 -9.56 -2.20 7.91
N TYR A 71 -10.35 -2.86 7.06
CA TYR A 71 -10.89 -2.26 5.84
C TYR A 71 -12.25 -2.83 5.46
N GLY A 72 -13.03 -2.04 4.72
CA GLY A 72 -14.33 -2.42 4.19
C GLY A 72 -14.23 -3.05 2.80
N THR A 73 -14.99 -4.12 2.54
CA THR A 73 -15.07 -4.76 1.23
C THR A 73 -16.48 -5.28 0.95
N LYS A 74 -16.80 -5.46 -0.33
CA LYS A 74 -18.04 -6.13 -0.77
C LYS A 74 -17.85 -7.64 -0.97
N LEU A 75 -16.61 -8.13 -0.88
CA LEU A 75 -16.25 -9.51 -1.19
C LEU A 75 -16.22 -10.38 0.06
N LYS A 76 -16.94 -11.50 0.03
CA LYS A 76 -16.92 -12.53 1.10
C LYS A 76 -15.64 -13.37 1.09
N SER A 77 -15.03 -13.55 -0.07
CA SER A 77 -13.89 -14.45 -0.33
C SER A 77 -12.54 -13.95 0.19
N ASN A 78 -11.48 -14.72 -0.05
CA ASN A 78 -10.08 -14.41 0.25
C ASN A 78 -9.69 -13.06 -0.34
N ASN A 79 -9.74 -12.03 0.49
CA ASN A 79 -9.46 -10.66 0.13
C ASN A 79 -8.36 -10.13 1.06
N ILE A 80 -7.34 -9.55 0.46
CA ILE A 80 -6.19 -8.99 1.16
C ILE A 80 -6.08 -7.51 0.77
N HIS A 81 -5.91 -6.62 1.74
CA HIS A 81 -5.62 -5.22 1.44
C HIS A 81 -4.18 -5.07 0.94
N ILE A 82 -3.97 -4.22 -0.07
CA ILE A 82 -2.64 -4.00 -0.69
C ILE A 82 -1.60 -3.56 0.34
N SER A 83 -1.98 -2.81 1.37
CA SER A 83 -1.06 -2.39 2.42
C SER A 83 -0.43 -3.58 3.13
N LYS A 84 -1.17 -4.66 3.41
CA LYS A 84 -0.60 -5.86 4.02
C LYS A 84 0.54 -6.42 3.16
N ILE A 85 0.32 -6.51 1.86
CA ILE A 85 1.29 -7.07 0.92
C ILE A 85 2.57 -6.24 0.91
N ILE A 86 2.44 -4.92 0.77
CA ILE A 86 3.59 -4.01 0.71
C ILE A 86 4.33 -3.97 2.05
N ILE A 87 3.61 -3.82 3.15
CA ILE A 87 4.22 -3.77 4.50
C ILE A 87 4.93 -5.09 4.81
N SER A 88 4.31 -6.26 4.49
CA SER A 88 4.96 -7.57 4.66
C SER A 88 6.28 -7.69 3.91
N HIS A 89 6.34 -7.12 2.73
CA HIS A 89 7.56 -7.09 1.93
C HIS A 89 8.62 -6.18 2.55
N LEU A 90 8.25 -4.94 2.88
CA LEU A 90 9.18 -3.92 3.37
C LEU A 90 9.78 -4.25 4.75
N ILE A 91 9.00 -4.84 5.66
CA ILE A 91 9.51 -5.29 6.97
C ILE A 91 10.66 -6.28 6.83
N LYS A 92 10.69 -7.09 5.77
CA LYS A 92 11.76 -8.08 5.52
C LYS A 92 13.08 -7.44 5.08
N LEU A 93 13.02 -6.18 4.60
CA LEU A 93 14.17 -5.48 4.02
C LEU A 93 14.92 -4.75 5.11
N ASN A 94 15.27 -5.04 6.15
CA ASN A 94 16.09 -4.44 7.24
C ASN A 94 16.78 -3.11 6.85
N LEU A 95 16.00 -2.13 6.41
CA LEU A 95 16.50 -0.87 5.87
C LEU A 95 16.51 0.24 6.94
N GLU A 96 17.39 1.24 6.75
CA GLU A 96 17.34 2.52 7.46
C GLU A 96 16.08 3.30 7.08
N LYS A 97 15.93 4.53 7.59
CA LYS A 97 14.77 5.39 7.30
C LYS A 97 14.65 5.68 5.80
N HIS A 98 13.59 5.21 5.18
CA HIS A 98 13.35 5.35 3.76
C HIS A 98 11.91 5.69 3.43
N VAL A 99 11.74 6.50 2.39
CA VAL A 99 10.45 6.84 1.79
C VAL A 99 10.21 5.93 0.59
N TYR A 100 9.02 5.35 0.50
CA TYR A 100 8.60 4.54 -0.65
C TYR A 100 7.41 5.18 -1.34
N LEU A 101 7.47 5.20 -2.66
CA LEU A 101 6.39 5.60 -3.54
C LEU A 101 6.04 4.45 -4.48
N THR A 102 4.78 4.14 -4.60
CA THR A 102 4.25 3.35 -5.73
C THR A 102 2.95 3.95 -6.23
N ILE A 103 2.69 3.78 -7.52
CA ILE A 103 1.45 4.22 -8.15
C ILE A 103 0.86 3.01 -8.87
N ILE A 104 -0.30 2.56 -8.45
CA ILE A 104 -0.99 1.39 -9.00
C ILE A 104 -2.48 1.67 -9.15
N GLU A 105 -3.08 1.35 -10.31
CA GLU A 105 -4.53 1.47 -10.55
C GLU A 105 -5.10 2.84 -10.15
N LYS A 106 -4.46 3.92 -10.55
CA LYS A 106 -4.83 5.29 -10.18
C LYS A 106 -4.78 5.57 -8.66
N LYS A 107 -4.03 4.80 -7.90
CA LYS A 107 -3.74 5.04 -6.49
C LYS A 107 -2.27 5.37 -6.31
N ILE A 108 -2.01 6.37 -5.48
CA ILE A 108 -0.68 6.71 -4.97
C ILE A 108 -0.57 6.08 -3.60
N ILE A 109 0.50 5.36 -3.35
CA ILE A 109 0.80 4.80 -2.03
C ILE A 109 2.14 5.39 -1.59
N LEU A 110 2.12 6.06 -0.43
CA LEU A 110 3.29 6.64 0.21
C LEU A 110 3.54 5.95 1.55
N ILE A 111 4.80 5.63 1.80
CA ILE A 111 5.18 4.87 2.99
C ILE A 111 6.50 5.43 3.53
N ILE A 112 6.62 5.52 4.85
CA ILE A 112 7.91 5.73 5.52
C ILE A 112 8.15 4.53 6.43
N PHE A 113 9.31 3.92 6.27
CA PHE A 113 9.84 2.92 7.18
C PHE A 113 11.11 3.42 7.83
N ASP A 114 11.29 3.12 9.11
CA ASP A 114 12.53 3.32 9.85
C ASP A 114 12.83 2.06 10.67
N LYS A 115 13.95 1.39 10.40
CA LYS A 115 14.42 0.19 11.13
C LYS A 115 13.33 -0.88 11.34
N LYS A 116 12.61 -1.23 10.28
CA LYS A 116 11.48 -2.19 10.29
C LYS A 116 10.19 -1.67 10.94
N GLU A 117 10.16 -0.45 11.43
CA GLU A 117 8.95 0.16 11.95
C GLU A 117 8.24 0.97 10.86
N LEU A 118 6.93 0.80 10.80
CA LEU A 118 6.08 1.59 9.92
C LEU A 118 5.80 2.94 10.58
N ILE A 119 6.40 4.01 10.05
CA ILE A 119 6.20 5.38 10.54
C ILE A 119 4.99 6.02 9.89
N PHE A 120 4.81 5.79 8.58
CA PHE A 120 3.72 6.36 7.82
C PHE A 120 3.27 5.40 6.72
N TYR A 121 1.98 5.30 6.51
CA TYR A 121 1.36 4.70 5.34
C TYR A 121 0.09 5.46 4.98
N ASN A 122 0.00 5.92 3.75
CA ASN A 122 -1.27 6.43 3.25
C ASN A 122 -1.45 6.13 1.76
N GLN A 123 -2.70 6.16 1.33
CA GLN A 123 -3.12 5.85 -0.02
C GLN A 123 -4.08 6.93 -0.52
N PHE A 124 -3.76 7.51 -1.67
CA PHE A 124 -4.48 8.62 -2.27
C PHE A 124 -4.94 8.27 -3.68
N ASP A 125 -5.94 8.97 -4.18
CA ASP A 125 -6.31 8.89 -5.59
C ASP A 125 -5.32 9.70 -6.44
N LEU A 126 -4.87 9.10 -7.56
CA LEU A 126 -4.01 9.77 -8.52
C LEU A 126 -4.84 10.77 -9.34
N SER A 127 -4.44 12.04 -9.30
CA SER A 127 -5.01 13.12 -10.11
C SER A 127 -3.90 14.11 -10.49
N ASN A 128 -3.74 14.39 -11.78
CA ASN A 128 -2.81 15.40 -12.30
C ASN A 128 -1.41 15.40 -11.63
N ASN A 129 -0.79 14.23 -11.52
CA ASN A 129 0.54 14.05 -10.89
C ASN A 129 0.66 14.55 -9.45
N ASN A 130 -0.43 14.55 -8.71
CA ASN A 130 -0.51 15.04 -7.33
C ASN A 130 0.42 14.30 -6.35
N TYR A 131 1.05 13.18 -6.75
CA TYR A 131 2.05 12.49 -5.94
C TYR A 131 3.29 13.35 -5.63
N VAL A 132 3.65 14.26 -6.53
CA VAL A 132 4.74 15.23 -6.28
C VAL A 132 4.39 16.12 -5.08
N LYS A 133 3.17 16.69 -5.09
CA LYS A 133 2.66 17.50 -3.99
C LYS A 133 2.62 16.72 -2.68
N TYR A 134 2.09 15.50 -2.70
CA TYR A 134 2.00 14.68 -1.49
C TYR A 134 3.37 14.29 -0.93
N LEU A 135 4.37 14.04 -1.80
CA LEU A 135 5.74 13.81 -1.36
C LEU A 135 6.35 15.05 -0.71
N ILE A 136 6.18 16.24 -1.31
CA ILE A 136 6.66 17.49 -0.72
C ILE A 136 6.06 17.70 0.68
N LEU A 137 4.74 17.54 0.82
CA LEU A 137 4.07 17.66 2.11
C LEU A 137 4.56 16.60 3.12
N LEU A 138 4.80 15.38 2.67
CA LEU A 138 5.34 14.30 3.51
C LEU A 138 6.75 14.61 4.01
N PHE A 139 7.60 15.15 3.13
CA PHE A 139 8.96 15.54 3.49
C PHE A 139 8.97 16.68 4.52
N ASP A 140 8.08 17.65 4.35
CA ASP A 140 7.93 18.75 5.30
C ASP A 140 7.43 18.28 6.67
N GLU A 141 6.36 17.48 6.71
CA GLU A 141 5.75 16.95 7.92
C GLU A 141 6.71 16.11 8.75
N TYR A 142 7.47 15.21 8.08
CA TYR A 142 8.41 14.30 8.76
C TYR A 142 9.83 14.86 8.85
N LYS A 143 10.04 16.15 8.53
CA LYS A 143 11.34 16.84 8.57
C LYS A 143 12.42 16.10 7.81
N LEU A 144 12.07 15.59 6.61
CA LEU A 144 12.98 14.91 5.72
C LEU A 144 13.71 15.93 4.82
N ASP A 145 14.96 15.62 4.48
CA ASP A 145 15.78 16.46 3.60
C ASP A 145 15.67 15.97 2.15
N GLN A 146 15.13 16.81 1.27
CA GLN A 146 14.98 16.50 -0.17
C GLN A 146 16.30 16.20 -0.88
N LYS A 147 17.43 16.63 -0.33
CA LYS A 147 18.77 16.38 -0.88
C LYS A 147 19.41 15.10 -0.38
N ARG A 148 19.07 14.67 0.83
CA ARG A 148 19.73 13.55 1.53
C ARG A 148 18.87 12.30 1.62
N ASP A 149 17.57 12.48 1.94
CA ASP A 149 16.67 11.36 2.17
C ASP A 149 16.27 10.71 0.84
N LYS A 150 16.28 9.38 0.83
CA LYS A 150 16.06 8.58 -0.38
C LYS A 150 14.59 8.27 -0.58
N ILE A 151 14.13 8.43 -1.82
CA ILE A 151 12.83 7.94 -2.27
C ILE A 151 13.04 6.66 -3.07
N TYR A 152 12.44 5.56 -2.64
CA TYR A 152 12.41 4.31 -3.39
C TYR A 152 11.12 4.21 -4.19
N TYR A 153 11.25 4.27 -5.50
CA TYR A 153 10.12 4.08 -6.40
C TYR A 153 9.92 2.58 -6.68
N ILE A 154 8.82 2.02 -6.20
CA ILE A 154 8.38 0.67 -6.52
C ILE A 154 7.60 0.75 -7.84
N SER A 155 8.21 0.29 -8.91
CA SER A 155 7.64 0.39 -10.26
C SER A 155 6.31 -0.37 -10.41
N SER A 156 5.44 0.18 -11.26
CA SER A 156 4.12 -0.35 -11.56
C SER A 156 3.86 -0.33 -13.07
N ASP A 157 2.60 -0.19 -13.47
CA ASP A 157 2.15 0.00 -14.84
C ASP A 157 2.39 1.43 -15.40
N ILE A 158 2.74 2.38 -14.55
CA ILE A 158 3.12 3.73 -14.99
C ILE A 158 4.60 3.76 -15.40
N SER A 159 4.87 4.44 -16.51
CA SER A 159 6.23 4.59 -17.00
C SER A 159 7.14 5.18 -15.92
N LYS A 160 8.12 4.40 -15.49
CA LYS A 160 9.19 4.81 -14.57
C LYS A 160 9.84 6.13 -15.00
N LYS A 161 10.16 6.26 -16.28
CA LYS A 161 10.80 7.47 -16.84
C LYS A 161 9.94 8.71 -16.57
N LYS A 162 8.62 8.61 -16.73
CA LYS A 162 7.70 9.70 -16.47
C LYS A 162 7.76 10.13 -15.01
N VAL A 163 7.59 9.19 -14.08
CA VAL A 163 7.60 9.48 -12.63
C VAL A 163 8.93 10.09 -12.20
N LEU A 164 10.05 9.53 -12.64
CA LEU A 164 11.37 10.06 -12.30
C LEU A 164 11.59 11.46 -12.83
N ASN A 165 11.18 11.76 -14.07
CA ASN A 165 11.34 13.10 -14.64
C ASN A 165 10.51 14.15 -13.89
N GLU A 166 9.34 13.80 -13.39
CA GLU A 166 8.49 14.71 -12.63
C GLU A 166 8.98 14.94 -11.18
N LEU A 167 9.70 13.97 -10.59
CA LEU A 167 10.23 14.08 -9.23
C LEU A 167 11.60 14.74 -9.16
N ARG A 168 12.45 14.56 -10.15
CA ARG A 168 13.84 15.08 -10.19
C ARG A 168 14.01 16.58 -9.93
N PRO A 169 13.09 17.48 -10.33
CA PRO A 169 13.20 18.89 -9.98
C PRO A 169 13.14 19.17 -8.48
N TYR A 170 12.58 18.26 -7.69
CA TYR A 170 12.31 18.46 -6.26
C TYR A 170 13.15 17.56 -5.35
N PHE A 171 13.55 16.39 -5.83
CA PHE A 171 14.24 15.37 -5.02
C PHE A 171 15.49 14.87 -5.69
N PHE A 172 16.60 14.89 -4.96
CA PHE A 172 17.90 14.53 -5.51
C PHE A 172 18.16 13.01 -5.54
N SER A 173 17.66 12.31 -4.55
CA SER A 173 17.91 10.88 -4.38
C SER A 173 16.67 10.03 -4.61
N ILE A 174 16.42 9.65 -5.88
CA ILE A 174 15.34 8.79 -6.27
C ILE A 174 15.90 7.48 -6.79
N ILE A 175 15.61 6.38 -6.12
CA ILE A 175 16.15 5.05 -6.39
C ILE A 175 15.01 4.13 -6.84
N ASN A 176 15.28 3.28 -7.84
CA ASN A 176 14.31 2.23 -8.11
C ASN A 176 14.43 1.11 -7.11
N HIS A 177 13.30 0.70 -6.62
CA HIS A 177 13.20 -0.54 -5.89
C HIS A 177 13.49 -1.72 -6.83
N GLU A 178 14.19 -2.74 -6.34
CA GLU A 178 14.59 -3.90 -7.13
C GLU A 178 13.39 -4.68 -7.70
N LYS A 179 12.31 -4.78 -6.92
CA LYS A 179 11.08 -5.46 -7.31
C LYS A 179 10.00 -4.47 -7.70
N SER A 180 9.27 -4.79 -8.77
CA SER A 180 8.03 -4.10 -9.11
C SER A 180 6.93 -4.42 -8.09
N ILE A 181 5.87 -3.62 -8.07
CA ILE A 181 4.69 -3.91 -7.22
C ILE A 181 4.05 -5.26 -7.58
N PHE A 182 4.10 -5.66 -8.85
CA PHE A 182 3.55 -6.94 -9.30
C PHE A 182 4.40 -8.13 -8.85
N ASP A 183 5.74 -7.97 -8.78
CA ASP A 183 6.64 -8.98 -8.23
C ASP A 183 6.41 -9.14 -6.72
N ILE A 184 6.23 -8.02 -6.00
CA ILE A 184 5.91 -8.03 -4.57
C ILE A 184 4.60 -8.76 -4.32
N ILE A 185 3.53 -8.42 -5.06
CA ILE A 185 2.22 -9.08 -4.97
C ILE A 185 2.36 -10.58 -5.22
N THR A 186 3.08 -10.96 -6.27
CA THR A 186 3.27 -12.37 -6.64
C THR A 186 4.00 -13.16 -5.55
N ASN A 187 5.01 -12.56 -4.93
CA ASN A 187 5.81 -13.23 -3.91
C ASN A 187 5.09 -13.32 -2.55
N GLU A 188 4.34 -12.30 -2.16
CA GLU A 188 3.65 -12.27 -0.87
C GLU A 188 2.28 -12.99 -0.89
N CYS A 189 1.75 -13.31 -2.07
CA CYS A 189 0.48 -14.02 -2.22
C CYS A 189 0.65 -15.54 -2.50
N LYS A 190 1.87 -16.04 -2.54
CA LYS A 190 2.14 -17.48 -2.54
C LYS A 190 1.83 -18.06 -1.18
#